data_a4f7daff932aeab096109783a0277d26
#
_entry.id   a4f7daff932aeab096109783a0277d26
#
_cell.length_a   1.000
_cell.length_b   1.000
_cell.length_c   1.000
_cell.angle_alpha   90.00
_cell.angle_beta   90.00
_cell.angle_gamma   90.00
#
_symmetry.space_group_name_H-M   'P 1'
#
loop_
_entity.id
_entity.type
_entity.pdbx_description
1 polymer ?
#
loop_
_entity_poly.entity_id
_entity_poly.type
_entity_poly.pdbx_seq_one_letter_code
_entity_poly.pdbx_strand_id
1 'polypeptide(L)'
;MTHGGEPDLALLSAETARSVAETMQALAAPSRVRILSRLGVGACSVGELARELGMAQPAVSQQLRVLRHLGLVVGERDGRQMIYGLHDDHVRSLLSEAVSHTEHLRLGLAVHPGAQLQPA
;
A
#
# COMPACT_ATOMS: atom_id res chain seq x y z
N MET A 1 -15.62 14.56 16.89
CA MET A 1 -15.33 14.07 16.55
C MET A 1 -14.99 13.24 16.10
N THR A 2 -15.15 12.94 15.82
CA THR A 2 -14.87 12.31 15.47
C THR A 2 -14.32 11.76 14.92
N HIS A 3 -14.01 11.51 14.78
CA HIS A 3 -13.54 10.94 14.16
C HIS A 3 -13.58 9.90 13.79
N GLY A 4 -13.48 9.71 13.92
CA GLY A 4 -13.50 8.30 13.72
C GLY A 4 -14.42 7.73 12.67
N GLY A 5 -15.25 8.49 12.13
CA GLY A 5 -16.14 8.02 11.08
C GLY A 5 -15.42 7.87 9.75
N GLU A 6 -16.04 7.15 8.85
CA GLU A 6 -15.52 7.01 7.52
C GLU A 6 -15.69 8.33 6.75
N PRO A 7 -14.74 8.64 5.88
CA PRO A 7 -14.88 9.84 5.06
C PRO A 7 -16.11 9.77 4.17
N ASP A 8 -16.66 10.91 3.86
CA ASP A 8 -17.80 11.00 2.97
C ASP A 8 -17.29 10.99 1.54
N LEU A 9 -17.32 9.83 0.92
CA LEU A 9 -16.78 9.67 -0.43
C LEU A 9 -17.56 10.45 -1.48
N ALA A 10 -18.82 10.75 -1.20
CA ALA A 10 -19.66 11.44 -2.17
C ALA A 10 -19.32 12.92 -2.29
N LEU A 11 -18.61 13.45 -1.31
CA LEU A 11 -18.35 14.89 -1.25
C LEU A 11 -16.87 15.24 -1.32
N LEU A 12 -16.10 14.44 -2.01
CA LEU A 12 -14.69 14.74 -2.16
C LEU A 12 -14.47 16.01 -2.95
N SER A 13 -13.65 16.90 -2.41
CA SER A 13 -13.24 18.08 -3.16
C SER A 13 -12.26 17.65 -4.24
N ALA A 14 -12.07 18.53 -5.23
CA ALA A 14 -11.11 18.27 -6.27
C ALA A 14 -9.70 18.13 -5.69
N GLU A 15 -9.40 18.91 -4.68
CA GLU A 15 -8.09 18.87 -4.04
C GLU A 15 -7.85 17.53 -3.33
N THR A 16 -8.84 17.08 -2.58
CA THR A 16 -8.72 15.80 -1.89
C THR A 16 -8.64 14.65 -2.90
N ALA A 17 -9.44 14.72 -3.96
CA ALA A 17 -9.41 13.70 -5.00
C ALA A 17 -8.02 13.63 -5.64
N ARG A 18 -7.38 14.78 -5.87
CA ARG A 18 -6.03 14.78 -6.43
C ARG A 18 -5.04 14.11 -5.49
N SER A 19 -5.12 14.42 -4.21
CA SER A 19 -4.22 13.82 -3.21
C SER A 19 -4.42 12.32 -3.13
N VAL A 20 -5.67 11.88 -3.15
CA VAL A 20 -5.96 10.45 -3.15
C VAL A 20 -5.39 9.78 -4.39
N ALA A 21 -5.57 10.42 -5.55
CA ALA A 21 -5.05 9.88 -6.79
C ALA A 21 -3.54 9.75 -6.77
N GLU A 22 -2.84 10.71 -6.18
CA GLU A 22 -1.39 10.63 -6.05
C GLU A 22 -0.97 9.46 -5.19
N THR A 23 -1.68 9.22 -4.10
CA THR A 23 -1.42 8.07 -3.25
C THR A 23 -1.63 6.77 -4.02
N MET A 24 -2.72 6.70 -4.76
CA MET A 24 -3.01 5.51 -5.55
C MET A 24 -1.97 5.27 -6.62
N GLN A 25 -1.49 6.34 -7.26
CA GLN A 25 -0.44 6.20 -8.25
C GLN A 25 0.86 5.71 -7.65
N ALA A 26 1.15 6.13 -6.43
CA ALA A 26 2.35 5.66 -5.75
C ALA A 26 2.29 4.15 -5.53
N LEU A 27 1.10 3.61 -5.41
CA LEU A 27 0.92 2.17 -5.20
C LEU A 27 0.79 1.40 -6.51
N ALA A 28 0.79 2.08 -7.65
CA ALA A 28 0.40 1.45 -8.91
C ALA A 28 1.55 0.78 -9.65
N ALA A 29 2.61 0.40 -8.97
CA ALA A 29 3.73 -0.32 -9.57
C ALA A 29 3.89 -1.66 -8.85
N PRO A 30 4.03 -2.77 -9.60
CA PRO A 30 4.14 -4.07 -8.94
C PRO A 30 5.25 -4.15 -7.92
N SER A 31 6.41 -3.56 -8.20
CA SER A 31 7.52 -3.59 -7.25
C SER A 31 7.16 -2.87 -5.96
N ARG A 32 6.44 -1.77 -6.05
CA ARG A 32 6.05 -1.02 -4.86
C ARG A 32 5.02 -1.78 -4.03
N VAL A 33 4.08 -2.42 -4.72
CA VAL A 33 3.09 -3.24 -4.02
C VAL A 33 3.79 -4.37 -3.27
N ARG A 34 4.78 -5.01 -3.91
CA ARG A 34 5.51 -6.08 -3.25
C ARG A 34 6.28 -5.57 -2.04
N ILE A 35 6.94 -4.43 -2.17
CA ILE A 35 7.70 -3.85 -1.06
C ILE A 35 6.78 -3.51 0.09
N LEU A 36 5.70 -2.79 -0.20
CA LEU A 36 4.79 -2.37 0.84
C LEU A 36 4.08 -3.54 1.51
N SER A 37 3.71 -4.55 0.73
CA SER A 37 3.07 -5.73 1.29
C SER A 37 4.01 -6.48 2.24
N ARG A 38 5.29 -6.59 1.86
CA ARG A 38 6.26 -7.23 2.74
C ARG A 38 6.42 -6.43 4.04
N LEU A 39 6.47 -5.11 3.93
CA LEU A 39 6.58 -4.26 5.12
C LEU A 39 5.32 -4.35 5.99
N GLY A 40 4.20 -4.68 5.39
CA GLY A 40 2.97 -4.89 6.12
C GLY A 40 3.02 -6.08 7.07
N VAL A 41 3.90 -7.03 6.81
CA VAL A 41 4.11 -8.16 7.70
C VAL A 41 4.92 -7.74 8.92
N GLY A 42 5.83 -6.80 8.71
CA GLY A 42 6.68 -6.30 9.78
C GLY A 42 7.84 -5.51 9.21
N ALA A 43 8.36 -4.62 10.02
CA ALA A 43 9.50 -3.79 9.60
C ALA A 43 10.72 -4.67 9.35
N CYS A 44 11.57 -4.24 8.43
CA CYS A 44 12.80 -4.95 8.15
C CYS A 44 13.81 -4.03 7.48
N SER A 45 15.04 -4.51 7.38
CA SER A 45 16.13 -3.74 6.76
C SER A 45 16.02 -3.81 5.24
N VAL A 46 16.71 -2.86 4.59
CA VAL A 46 16.76 -2.85 3.13
C VAL A 46 17.36 -4.15 2.60
N GLY A 47 18.40 -4.65 3.26
CA GLY A 47 19.04 -5.89 2.83
C GLY A 47 18.10 -7.08 2.90
N GLU A 48 17.35 -7.19 4.00
CA GLU A 48 16.39 -8.26 4.13
C GLU A 48 15.30 -8.17 3.08
N LEU A 49 14.81 -6.96 2.89
CA LEU A 49 13.74 -6.73 1.93
C LEU A 49 14.19 -7.11 0.51
N ALA A 50 15.37 -6.65 0.12
CA ALA A 50 15.91 -6.95 -1.20
C ALA A 50 16.07 -8.44 -1.40
N ARG A 51 16.61 -9.11 -0.39
CA ARG A 51 16.86 -10.55 -0.48
C ARG A 51 15.54 -11.32 -0.59
N GLU A 52 14.57 -10.98 0.24
CA GLU A 52 13.30 -11.70 0.23
C GLU A 52 12.51 -11.48 -1.04
N LEU A 53 12.62 -10.30 -1.63
CA LEU A 53 11.89 -9.99 -2.84
C LEU A 53 12.66 -10.32 -4.12
N GLY A 54 13.92 -10.72 -3.97
CA GLY A 54 14.73 -11.02 -5.14
C GLY A 54 15.03 -9.80 -5.97
N MET A 55 15.17 -8.65 -5.33
CA MET A 55 15.44 -7.40 -6.02
C MET A 55 16.82 -6.88 -5.66
N ALA A 56 17.41 -6.11 -6.56
CA ALA A 56 18.70 -5.48 -6.29
C ALA A 56 18.53 -4.44 -5.19
N GLN A 57 19.44 -4.46 -4.23
CA GLN A 57 19.35 -3.54 -3.09
C GLN A 57 19.29 -2.07 -3.50
N PRO A 58 20.07 -1.60 -4.48
CA PRO A 58 19.93 -0.20 -4.89
C PRO A 58 18.55 0.14 -5.43
N ALA A 59 17.91 -0.81 -6.11
CA ALA A 59 16.56 -0.59 -6.63
C ALA A 59 15.57 -0.46 -5.48
N VAL A 60 15.69 -1.33 -4.46
CA VAL A 60 14.83 -1.27 -3.30
C VAL A 60 15.03 0.05 -2.56
N SER A 61 16.29 0.44 -2.36
CA SER A 61 16.60 1.70 -1.69
C SER A 61 15.98 2.89 -2.40
N GLN A 62 16.03 2.89 -3.73
CA GLN A 62 15.45 3.95 -4.53
C GLN A 62 13.93 4.01 -4.32
N GLN A 63 13.28 2.85 -4.38
CA GLN A 63 11.84 2.78 -4.18
C GLN A 63 11.45 3.24 -2.78
N LEU A 64 12.21 2.82 -1.77
CA LEU A 64 11.92 3.21 -0.40
C LEU A 64 12.05 4.71 -0.19
N ARG A 65 13.02 5.33 -0.86
CA ARG A 65 13.18 6.77 -0.77
C ARG A 65 11.95 7.48 -1.29
N VAL A 66 11.45 7.03 -2.43
CA VAL A 66 10.24 7.61 -3.02
C VAL A 66 9.03 7.39 -2.11
N LEU A 67 8.87 6.16 -1.63
CA LEU A 67 7.74 5.83 -0.77
C LEU A 67 7.77 6.60 0.54
N ARG A 68 8.97 6.83 1.06
CA ARG A 68 9.11 7.61 2.28
C ARG A 68 8.71 9.06 2.04
N HIS A 69 9.13 9.60 0.92
CA HIS A 69 8.77 10.97 0.56
C HIS A 69 7.27 11.13 0.41
N LEU A 70 6.60 10.09 -0.05
CA LEU A 70 5.15 10.10 -0.23
C LEU A 70 4.38 9.76 1.04
N GLY A 71 5.08 9.54 2.13
CA GLY A 71 4.42 9.28 3.41
C GLY A 71 3.87 7.88 3.56
N LEU A 72 4.36 6.93 2.79
CA LEU A 72 3.84 5.56 2.86
C LEU A 72 4.71 4.65 3.72
N VAL A 73 5.97 4.99 3.90
CA VAL A 73 6.87 4.23 4.76
C VAL A 73 7.63 5.19 5.66
N VAL A 74 8.13 4.63 6.76
CA VAL A 74 9.03 5.36 7.67
C VAL A 74 10.32 4.57 7.75
N GLY A 75 11.42 5.27 8.00
CA GLY A 75 12.70 4.63 8.16
C GLY A 75 13.32 5.06 9.47
N GLU A 76 13.96 4.12 10.12
CA GLU A 76 14.58 4.36 11.41
C GLU A 76 15.96 3.70 11.41
N ARG A 77 16.94 4.44 11.91
CA ARG A 77 18.28 3.89 11.96
C ARG A 77 18.43 2.97 13.17
N ASP A 78 18.97 1.81 12.92
CA ASP A 78 19.25 0.84 13.96
C ASP A 78 20.68 0.38 13.75
N GLY A 79 21.61 1.01 14.47
CA GLY A 79 23.02 0.75 14.25
C GLY A 79 23.46 1.22 12.88
N ARG A 80 23.98 0.30 12.09
CA ARG A 80 24.43 0.62 10.73
C ARG A 80 23.35 0.39 9.68
N GLN A 81 22.20 -0.06 10.10
CA GLN A 81 21.14 -0.38 9.17
C GLN A 81 20.00 0.62 9.26
N MET A 82 19.30 0.75 8.16
CA MET A 82 18.03 1.45 8.15
C MET A 82 16.92 0.40 8.16
N ILE A 83 16.01 0.54 9.10
CA ILE A 83 14.86 -0.35 9.22
C ILE A 83 13.65 0.41 8.72
N TYR A 84 12.92 -0.19 7.80
CA TYR A 84 11.74 0.44 7.21
C TYR A 84 10.47 -0.28 7.63
N GLY A 85 9.41 0.48 7.77
CA GLY A 85 8.10 -0.06 8.07
C GLY A 85 7.05 0.79 7.39
N LEU A 86 5.80 0.33 7.44
CA LEU A 86 4.70 1.12 6.91
C LEU A 86 4.48 2.34 7.79
N HIS A 87 4.05 3.42 7.16
CA HIS A 87 3.84 4.67 7.88
C HIS A 87 2.76 4.52 8.93
N ASP A 88 1.66 3.86 8.60
CA ASP A 88 0.57 3.64 9.54
C ASP A 88 -0.29 2.47 9.09
N ASP A 89 -1.30 2.17 9.90
CA ASP A 89 -2.19 1.05 9.62
C ASP A 89 -3.11 1.30 8.44
N HIS A 90 -3.30 2.55 8.07
CA HIS A 90 -4.12 2.85 6.90
C HIS A 90 -3.49 2.27 5.63
N VAL A 91 -2.17 2.35 5.53
CA VAL A 91 -1.46 1.79 4.37
C VAL A 91 -1.65 0.29 4.33
N ARG A 92 -1.53 -0.37 5.49
CA ARG A 92 -1.73 -1.82 5.58
C ARG A 92 -3.15 -2.19 5.16
N SER A 93 -4.13 -1.48 5.67
CA SER A 93 -5.53 -1.77 5.37
C SER A 93 -5.83 -1.60 3.89
N LEU A 94 -5.31 -0.54 3.30
CA LEU A 94 -5.50 -0.28 1.88
C LEU A 94 -4.94 -1.43 1.04
N LEU A 95 -3.72 -1.86 1.35
CA LEU A 95 -3.10 -2.96 0.63
C LEU A 95 -3.86 -4.26 0.82
N SER A 96 -4.25 -4.53 2.05
CA SER A 96 -4.98 -5.76 2.37
C SER A 96 -6.28 -5.84 1.58
N GLU A 97 -7.01 -4.74 1.53
CA GLU A 97 -8.26 -4.70 0.78
C GLU A 97 -8.03 -4.87 -0.71
N ALA A 98 -6.99 -4.22 -1.24
CA ALA A 98 -6.69 -4.34 -2.66
C ALA A 98 -6.30 -5.77 -3.01
N VAL A 99 -5.51 -6.41 -2.17
CA VAL A 99 -5.11 -7.79 -2.41
C VAL A 99 -6.32 -8.72 -2.34
N SER A 100 -7.16 -8.55 -1.32
CA SER A 100 -8.37 -9.35 -1.18
C SER A 100 -9.27 -9.22 -2.39
N HIS A 101 -9.47 -7.99 -2.83
CA HIS A 101 -10.33 -7.73 -3.98
C HIS A 101 -9.80 -8.44 -5.23
N THR A 102 -8.50 -8.33 -5.45
CA THR A 102 -7.87 -8.93 -6.62
C THR A 102 -7.94 -10.45 -6.56
N GLU A 103 -7.72 -11.03 -5.37
CA GLU A 103 -7.81 -12.48 -5.21
C GLU A 103 -9.22 -12.98 -5.46
N HIS A 104 -10.20 -12.26 -4.98
CA HIS A 104 -11.59 -12.63 -5.22
C HIS A 104 -11.90 -12.65 -6.71
N LEU A 105 -11.46 -11.63 -7.43
CA LEU A 105 -11.69 -11.56 -8.88
C LEU A 105 -11.00 -12.71 -9.60
N ARG A 106 -9.75 -12.97 -9.22
CA ARG A 106 -8.96 -14.00 -9.88
C ARG A 106 -9.55 -15.39 -9.67
N LEU A 107 -10.09 -15.63 -8.49
CA LEU A 107 -10.67 -16.93 -8.15
C LEU A 107 -12.14 -17.03 -8.47
N GLY A 108 -12.73 -15.95 -8.94
CA GLY A 108 -14.15 -15.95 -9.23
C GLY A 108 -15.04 -15.92 -7.99
N LEU A 109 -14.46 -15.63 -6.83
CA LEU A 109 -15.19 -15.66 -5.58
C LEU A 109 -15.97 -14.38 -5.33
N ALA A 110 -15.68 -13.34 -6.07
CA ALA A 110 -16.38 -12.08 -5.93
C ALA A 110 -17.80 -12.17 -6.47
N VAL A 111 -18.07 -13.21 -7.22
CA VAL A 111 -19.37 -13.36 -7.83
C VAL A 111 -20.35 -13.85 -6.77
N HIS A 112 -21.25 -12.99 -6.37
CA HIS A 112 -22.30 -13.37 -5.46
C HIS A 112 -23.60 -12.76 -5.98
N PRO A 113 -24.72 -13.27 -5.52
CA PRO A 113 -26.01 -12.90 -6.14
C PRO A 113 -26.22 -11.41 -6.29
N GLY A 114 -25.86 -10.63 -5.27
CA GLY A 114 -26.03 -9.20 -5.35
C GLY A 114 -25.21 -8.58 -6.46
N ALA A 115 -23.95 -8.96 -6.54
CA ALA A 115 -23.08 -8.41 -7.57
C ALA A 115 -23.51 -8.82 -8.96
N GLN A 116 -23.95 -10.07 -9.09
CA GLN A 116 -24.40 -10.56 -10.38
C GLN A 116 -25.62 -9.85 -10.89
N LEU A 117 -26.45 -9.42 -9.98
CA LEU A 117 -27.69 -8.78 -10.35
C LEU A 117 -27.53 -7.31 -10.65
N GLN A 118 -26.34 -6.78 -10.50
CA GLN A 118 -26.11 -5.39 -10.83
C GLN A 118 -26.09 -5.25 -12.33
N PRO A 119 -27.11 -4.65 -12.90
CA PRO A 119 -27.06 -4.40 -14.33
C PRO A 119 -25.91 -3.45 -14.59
N ALA A 120 -25.32 -3.63 -15.67
CA ALA A 120 -24.20 -2.78 -16.01
C ALA A 120 -24.63 -1.33 -15.98
#